data_128c9c6bdc8a9edfd666c766af5be523
#
_entry.id   128c9c6bdc8a9edfd666c766af5be523
#
_cell.length_a   1.000
_cell.length_b   1.000
_cell.length_c   1.000
_cell.angle_alpha   90.00
_cell.angle_beta   90.00
_cell.angle_gamma   90.00
#
_symmetry.space_group_name_H-M   'P 1'
#
loop_
_entity.id
_entity.type
_entity.pdbx_description
1 polymer ?
#
loop_
_entity_poly.entity_id
_entity_poly.type
_entity_poly.pdbx_seq_one_letter_code
_entity_poly.pdbx_strand_id
1 'polypeptide(L)'
;MNLWVIVPAYNEAAGVEATLRALDAQDDRDFTLVVVDNASTDDTAAIVRRHGVRVITETRKGTGAASDTGMRHAIANGATHLARTDADCLPRPDWVRNIRRAFGDGLEMVGGRLLPRTDEFPLKLWERWFIPFVVDMAAAFGRFRPGNRSPEYLGPYVMMPGATVAVTASLYERSGGFPRTAIEETHEDRALVNRVRKVTSAYGSRRDVVVFGSVRRLRAYGLAGTLAWYADHHYRPDVIDVR
;
A
#
# COMPACT_ATOMS: atom_id res chain seq x y z
N MET A 1 15.93 5.12 14.26
CA MET A 1 14.97 4.42 13.37
C MET A 1 15.39 4.73 11.94
N ASN A 2 15.95 3.75 11.21
CA ASN A 2 16.28 3.92 9.79
C ASN A 2 15.07 3.46 8.96
N LEU A 3 14.24 4.45 8.55
CA LEU A 3 12.99 4.21 7.81
C LEU A 3 13.24 4.30 6.30
N TRP A 4 12.76 3.31 5.57
CA TRP A 4 12.70 3.33 4.12
C TRP A 4 11.25 3.33 3.65
N VAL A 5 10.97 4.16 2.65
CA VAL A 5 9.68 4.23 1.96
C VAL A 5 9.82 3.55 0.60
N ILE A 6 8.99 2.56 0.36
CA ILE A 6 8.98 1.76 -0.86
C ILE A 6 7.74 2.11 -1.68
N VAL A 7 7.93 2.44 -2.96
CA VAL A 7 6.86 2.75 -3.89
C VAL A 7 6.91 1.79 -5.07
N PRO A 8 6.10 0.73 -5.09
CA PRO A 8 5.94 -0.10 -6.29
C PRO A 8 5.22 0.71 -7.38
N ALA A 9 5.72 0.65 -8.62
CA ALA A 9 5.17 1.38 -9.75
C ALA A 9 5.12 0.49 -11.00
N TYR A 10 4.00 0.55 -11.72
CA TYR A 10 3.82 -0.08 -13.04
C TYR A 10 2.94 0.79 -13.92
N ASN A 11 3.50 1.36 -14.99
CA ASN A 11 2.79 2.24 -15.93
C ASN A 11 2.07 3.41 -15.23
N GLU A 12 2.80 4.14 -14.40
CA GLU A 12 2.30 5.26 -13.59
C GLU A 12 2.90 6.61 -14.00
N ALA A 13 3.31 6.77 -15.27
CA ALA A 13 3.89 8.02 -15.77
C ALA A 13 2.99 9.24 -15.52
N ALA A 14 1.66 9.06 -15.54
CA ALA A 14 0.70 10.14 -15.30
C ALA A 14 0.55 10.53 -13.82
N GLY A 15 0.84 9.62 -12.88
CA GLY A 15 0.53 9.79 -11.44
C GLY A 15 1.75 9.90 -10.54
N VAL A 16 2.85 9.25 -10.89
CA VAL A 16 4.01 9.06 -10.01
C VAL A 16 4.64 10.37 -9.53
N GLU A 17 4.67 11.41 -10.36
CA GLU A 17 5.24 12.71 -9.97
C GLU A 17 4.47 13.36 -8.82
N ALA A 18 3.14 13.24 -8.79
CA ALA A 18 2.32 13.75 -7.69
C ALA A 18 2.63 13.01 -6.38
N THR A 19 2.82 11.69 -6.44
CA THR A 19 3.24 10.87 -5.29
C THR A 19 4.62 11.28 -4.77
N LEU A 20 5.59 11.50 -5.66
CA LEU A 20 6.94 11.95 -5.27
C LEU A 20 6.89 13.31 -4.58
N ARG A 21 6.12 14.27 -5.13
CA ARG A 21 5.92 15.59 -4.50
C ARG A 21 5.25 15.49 -3.12
N ALA A 22 4.31 14.59 -2.93
CA ALA A 22 3.68 14.37 -1.62
C ALA A 22 4.66 13.77 -0.60
N LEU A 23 5.60 12.94 -1.05
CA LEU A 23 6.67 12.41 -0.22
C LEU A 23 7.72 13.50 0.09
N ASP A 24 8.06 14.36 -0.84
CA ASP A 24 8.94 15.52 -0.60
C ASP A 24 8.32 16.53 0.39
N ALA A 25 7.00 16.60 0.46
CA ALA A 25 6.26 17.49 1.34
C ALA A 25 6.02 16.92 2.75
N GLN A 26 6.65 15.79 3.11
CA GLN A 26 6.51 15.23 4.44
C GLN A 26 7.15 16.14 5.51
N ASP A 27 6.48 16.27 6.66
CA ASP A 27 6.98 17.02 7.84
C ASP A 27 8.26 16.37 8.41
N ASP A 28 8.33 15.06 8.38
CA ASP A 28 9.48 14.25 8.78
C ASP A 28 10.12 13.67 7.51
N ARG A 29 11.30 14.20 7.18
CA ARG A 29 12.05 13.82 5.96
C ARG A 29 13.19 12.84 6.23
N ASP A 30 13.32 12.35 7.45
CA ASP A 30 14.36 11.37 7.82
C ASP A 30 13.98 9.97 7.35
N PHE A 31 13.86 9.78 6.04
CA PHE A 31 13.64 8.48 5.41
C PHE A 31 14.37 8.36 4.08
N THR A 32 14.64 7.14 3.68
CA THR A 32 15.17 6.83 2.34
C THR A 32 14.03 6.38 1.43
N LEU A 33 13.91 6.99 0.25
CA LEU A 33 12.91 6.64 -0.75
C LEU A 33 13.50 5.75 -1.84
N VAL A 34 12.78 4.68 -2.19
CA VAL A 34 13.07 3.85 -3.36
C VAL A 34 11.79 3.53 -4.11
N VAL A 35 11.83 3.70 -5.43
CA VAL A 35 10.76 3.27 -6.32
C VAL A 35 11.15 1.95 -6.97
N VAL A 36 10.23 0.99 -6.97
CA VAL A 36 10.41 -0.30 -7.62
C VAL A 36 9.60 -0.31 -8.91
N ASP A 37 10.29 -0.15 -10.02
CA ASP A 37 9.69 -0.24 -11.35
C ASP A 37 9.40 -1.71 -11.69
N ASN A 38 8.12 -2.06 -11.80
CA ASN A 38 7.67 -3.42 -12.08
C ASN A 38 7.56 -3.69 -13.59
N ALA A 39 8.65 -3.43 -14.32
CA ALA A 39 8.74 -3.55 -15.77
C ALA A 39 7.74 -2.67 -16.52
N SER A 40 7.69 -1.38 -16.19
CA SER A 40 6.88 -0.39 -16.90
C SER A 40 7.30 -0.27 -18.37
N THR A 41 6.34 -0.02 -19.23
CA THR A 41 6.51 0.20 -20.67
C THR A 41 6.37 1.68 -21.07
N ASP A 42 6.01 2.52 -20.10
CA ASP A 42 5.89 3.97 -20.22
C ASP A 42 7.09 4.71 -19.58
N ASP A 43 7.01 6.04 -19.48
CA ASP A 43 8.07 6.87 -18.92
C ASP A 43 8.19 6.87 -17.39
N THR A 44 7.48 5.98 -16.68
CA THR A 44 7.46 5.94 -15.21
C THR A 44 8.86 6.00 -14.60
N ALA A 45 9.73 5.07 -14.97
CA ALA A 45 11.09 5.00 -14.43
C ALA A 45 11.94 6.23 -14.80
N ALA A 46 11.75 6.80 -15.98
CA ALA A 46 12.45 8.01 -16.41
C ALA A 46 12.03 9.23 -15.59
N ILE A 47 10.72 9.38 -15.30
CA ILE A 47 10.18 10.45 -14.45
C ILE A 47 10.79 10.36 -13.04
N VAL A 48 10.77 9.18 -12.43
CA VAL A 48 11.34 8.98 -11.09
C VAL A 48 12.82 9.33 -11.02
N ARG A 49 13.62 8.89 -12.02
CA ARG A 49 15.05 9.23 -12.07
C ARG A 49 15.30 10.72 -12.23
N ARG A 50 14.50 11.43 -13.05
CA ARG A 50 14.58 12.91 -13.19
C ARG A 50 14.27 13.64 -11.88
N HIS A 51 13.44 13.03 -11.03
CA HIS A 51 13.14 13.54 -9.68
C HIS A 51 14.28 13.28 -8.65
N GLY A 52 15.36 12.61 -9.07
CA GLY A 52 16.51 12.29 -8.23
C GLY A 52 16.30 11.08 -7.32
N VAL A 53 15.23 10.30 -7.51
CA VAL A 53 14.90 9.14 -6.67
C VAL A 53 15.49 7.87 -7.27
N ARG A 54 15.99 6.99 -6.38
CA ARG A 54 16.52 5.68 -6.77
C ARG A 54 15.41 4.81 -7.34
N VAL A 55 15.66 4.21 -8.51
CA VAL A 55 14.81 3.21 -9.14
C VAL A 55 15.52 1.87 -9.13
N ILE A 56 14.84 0.84 -8.65
CA ILE A 56 15.23 -0.56 -8.84
C ILE A 56 14.16 -1.27 -9.68
N THR A 57 14.52 -2.33 -10.38
CA THR A 57 13.59 -3.03 -11.28
C THR A 57 13.23 -4.40 -10.72
N GLU A 58 11.94 -4.73 -10.79
CA GLU A 58 11.41 -6.07 -10.57
C GLU A 58 10.73 -6.57 -11.85
N THR A 59 11.24 -7.65 -12.41
CA THR A 59 10.74 -8.20 -13.69
C THR A 59 9.53 -9.13 -13.53
N ARG A 60 9.37 -9.72 -12.33
CA ARG A 60 8.19 -10.52 -12.02
C ARG A 60 7.01 -9.60 -11.81
N LYS A 61 6.03 -9.67 -12.70
CA LYS A 61 4.81 -8.86 -12.60
C LYS A 61 4.04 -9.13 -11.30
N GLY A 62 3.59 -8.07 -10.67
CA GLY A 62 2.74 -8.10 -9.49
C GLY A 62 3.22 -7.15 -8.40
N THR A 63 2.26 -6.42 -7.81
CA THR A 63 2.52 -5.44 -6.76
C THR A 63 3.19 -6.07 -5.54
N GLY A 64 2.83 -7.31 -5.20
CA GLY A 64 3.47 -8.08 -4.13
C GLY A 64 4.94 -8.37 -4.41
N ALA A 65 5.29 -8.75 -5.65
CA ALA A 65 6.68 -9.01 -6.04
C ALA A 65 7.51 -7.72 -6.00
N ALA A 66 7.00 -6.62 -6.55
CA ALA A 66 7.66 -5.32 -6.52
C ALA A 66 7.86 -4.82 -5.09
N SER A 67 6.83 -4.92 -4.24
CA SER A 67 6.92 -4.56 -2.83
C SER A 67 7.96 -5.40 -2.09
N ASP A 68 7.96 -6.72 -2.26
CA ASP A 68 8.94 -7.61 -1.60
C ASP A 68 10.37 -7.28 -2.04
N THR A 69 10.59 -7.02 -3.33
CA THR A 69 11.90 -6.62 -3.84
C THR A 69 12.38 -5.32 -3.21
N GLY A 70 11.52 -4.31 -3.11
CA GLY A 70 11.85 -3.04 -2.45
C GLY A 70 12.12 -3.19 -0.96
N MET A 71 11.28 -3.95 -0.24
CA MET A 71 11.47 -4.21 1.19
C MET A 71 12.79 -4.94 1.47
N ARG A 72 13.10 -6.00 0.71
CA ARG A 72 14.36 -6.74 0.85
C ARG A 72 15.57 -5.90 0.46
N HIS A 73 15.46 -5.08 -0.56
CA HIS A 73 16.51 -4.13 -0.93
C HIS A 73 16.78 -3.14 0.22
N ALA A 74 15.75 -2.60 0.83
CA ALA A 74 15.88 -1.69 1.97
C ALA A 74 16.55 -2.38 3.17
N ILE A 75 16.13 -3.60 3.52
CA ILE A 75 16.72 -4.40 4.60
C ILE A 75 18.21 -4.66 4.34
N ALA A 76 18.57 -5.08 3.13
CA ALA A 76 19.96 -5.32 2.73
C ALA A 76 20.84 -4.06 2.81
N ASN A 77 20.22 -2.86 2.79
CA ASN A 77 20.89 -1.57 2.97
C ASN A 77 20.70 -0.97 4.38
N GLY A 78 20.36 -1.80 5.36
CA GLY A 78 20.34 -1.44 6.77
C GLY A 78 19.05 -0.78 7.25
N ALA A 79 17.94 -0.87 6.50
CA ALA A 79 16.64 -0.43 6.99
C ALA A 79 16.24 -1.19 8.25
N THR A 80 15.76 -0.48 9.27
CA THR A 80 15.17 -1.08 10.48
C THR A 80 13.65 -1.03 10.43
N HIS A 81 13.10 -0.12 9.63
CA HIS A 81 11.66 0.09 9.46
C HIS A 81 11.35 0.34 7.98
N LEU A 82 10.24 -0.17 7.55
CA LEU A 82 9.80 -0.21 6.16
C LEU A 82 8.40 0.38 6.08
N ALA A 83 8.14 1.24 5.12
CA ALA A 83 6.80 1.73 4.81
C ALA A 83 6.54 1.59 3.32
N ARG A 84 5.30 1.35 2.92
CA ARG A 84 4.86 1.30 1.53
C ARG A 84 3.75 2.30 1.29
N THR A 85 3.84 2.99 0.16
CA THR A 85 2.71 3.67 -0.50
C THR A 85 2.72 3.34 -1.98
N ASP A 86 1.59 3.50 -2.66
CA ASP A 86 1.50 3.19 -4.10
C ASP A 86 1.81 4.41 -4.96
N ALA A 87 2.21 4.20 -6.21
CA ALA A 87 2.69 5.25 -7.11
C ALA A 87 1.62 6.25 -7.60
N ASP A 88 0.35 6.00 -7.29
CA ASP A 88 -0.81 6.85 -7.56
C ASP A 88 -1.43 7.45 -6.29
N CYS A 89 -0.73 7.32 -5.17
CA CYS A 89 -1.22 7.70 -3.86
C CYS A 89 -0.49 8.93 -3.30
N LEU A 90 -1.20 9.75 -2.53
CA LEU A 90 -0.66 10.95 -1.89
C LEU A 90 -0.65 10.77 -0.36
N PRO A 91 0.48 10.43 0.25
CA PRO A 91 0.64 10.47 1.70
C PRO A 91 0.38 11.87 2.25
N ARG A 92 -0.42 11.96 3.34
CA ARG A 92 -0.63 13.23 4.04
C ARG A 92 0.71 13.74 4.62
N PRO A 93 0.95 15.06 4.74
CA PRO A 93 2.25 15.58 5.17
C PRO A 93 2.78 15.04 6.50
N ASP A 94 1.92 14.59 7.40
CA ASP A 94 2.26 14.00 8.69
C ASP A 94 2.33 12.46 8.69
N TRP A 95 2.27 11.82 7.52
CA TRP A 95 2.19 10.36 7.37
C TRP A 95 3.42 9.66 7.96
N VAL A 96 4.63 10.09 7.60
CA VAL A 96 5.89 9.52 8.13
C VAL A 96 5.98 9.70 9.64
N ARG A 97 5.71 10.92 10.16
CA ARG A 97 5.71 11.20 11.59
C ARG A 97 4.74 10.31 12.37
N ASN A 98 3.53 10.08 11.83
CA ASN A 98 2.53 9.26 12.49
C ASN A 98 2.88 7.76 12.44
N ILE A 99 3.55 7.28 11.37
CA ILE A 99 4.14 5.94 11.32
C ILE A 99 5.19 5.78 12.43
N ARG A 100 6.11 6.73 12.57
CA ARG A 100 7.14 6.67 13.62
C ARG A 100 6.52 6.65 15.03
N ARG A 101 5.47 7.45 15.24
CA ARG A 101 4.72 7.44 16.51
C ARG A 101 4.11 6.08 16.77
N ALA A 102 3.50 5.44 15.77
CA ALA A 102 2.91 4.12 15.93
C ALA A 102 3.95 3.06 16.33
N PHE A 103 5.14 3.11 15.76
CA PHE A 103 6.26 2.25 16.19
C PHE A 103 6.73 2.58 17.61
N GLY A 104 6.80 3.88 17.96
CA GLY A 104 7.11 4.32 19.33
C GLY A 104 6.09 3.86 20.38
N ASP A 105 4.83 3.70 19.98
CA ASP A 105 3.75 3.14 20.81
C ASP A 105 3.79 1.60 20.92
N GLY A 106 4.82 0.95 20.36
CA GLY A 106 5.07 -0.48 20.49
C GLY A 106 4.48 -1.37 19.39
N LEU A 107 3.93 -0.80 18.31
CA LEU A 107 3.52 -1.60 17.16
C LEU A 107 4.75 -2.07 16.37
N GLU A 108 4.73 -3.30 15.88
CA GLU A 108 5.69 -3.83 14.91
C GLU A 108 5.17 -3.72 13.46
N MET A 109 3.85 -3.62 13.28
CA MET A 109 3.22 -3.33 11.99
C MET A 109 2.05 -2.38 12.17
N VAL A 110 1.94 -1.38 11.30
CA VAL A 110 0.85 -0.40 11.29
C VAL A 110 0.25 -0.28 9.90
N GLY A 111 -1.07 -0.35 9.82
CA GLY A 111 -1.85 0.02 8.65
C GLY A 111 -2.45 1.42 8.84
N GLY A 112 -2.51 2.18 7.76
CA GLY A 112 -3.13 3.49 7.75
C GLY A 112 -4.55 3.47 7.17
N ARG A 113 -5.08 4.66 6.96
CA ARG A 113 -6.37 4.92 6.35
C ARG A 113 -6.20 5.38 4.90
N LEU A 114 -6.87 4.71 3.98
CA LEU A 114 -6.94 5.11 2.58
C LEU A 114 -8.20 5.94 2.36
N LEU A 115 -8.02 7.18 1.94
CA LEU A 115 -9.09 8.10 1.57
C LEU A 115 -9.06 8.39 0.06
N PRO A 116 -10.18 8.74 -0.57
CA PRO A 116 -10.18 9.04 -2.00
C PRO A 116 -9.47 10.37 -2.29
N ARG A 117 -8.65 10.41 -3.33
CA ARG A 117 -8.10 11.65 -3.92
C ARG A 117 -9.22 12.48 -4.53
N THR A 118 -9.10 13.81 -4.42
CA THR A 118 -10.07 14.75 -4.98
C THR A 118 -9.48 15.68 -6.04
N ASP A 119 -8.17 15.58 -6.25
CA ASP A 119 -7.40 16.40 -7.19
C ASP A 119 -7.40 15.83 -8.62
N GLU A 120 -7.52 14.50 -8.79
CA GLU A 120 -7.59 13.87 -10.12
C GLU A 120 -8.99 13.99 -10.74
N PHE A 121 -10.01 13.69 -9.95
CA PHE A 121 -11.40 13.67 -10.40
C PHE A 121 -12.31 14.32 -9.36
N PRO A 122 -13.24 15.20 -9.79
CA PRO A 122 -14.22 15.79 -8.88
C PRO A 122 -15.11 14.69 -8.31
N LEU A 123 -15.13 14.57 -7.00
CA LEU A 123 -16.05 13.67 -6.29
C LEU A 123 -17.36 14.41 -5.99
N LYS A 124 -18.49 13.76 -6.25
CA LYS A 124 -19.79 14.22 -5.78
C LYS A 124 -19.81 14.24 -4.26
N LEU A 125 -20.59 15.14 -3.67
CA LEU A 125 -20.65 15.28 -2.19
C LEU A 125 -20.96 13.96 -1.49
N TRP A 126 -21.90 13.17 -2.02
CA TRP A 126 -22.25 11.87 -1.43
C TRP A 126 -21.10 10.84 -1.56
N GLU A 127 -20.29 10.86 -2.63
CA GLU A 127 -19.15 9.94 -2.83
C GLU A 127 -18.08 10.15 -1.77
N ARG A 128 -17.87 11.40 -1.32
CA ARG A 128 -16.89 11.75 -0.28
C ARG A 128 -17.16 11.05 1.07
N TRP A 129 -18.44 10.78 1.36
CA TRP A 129 -18.84 10.09 2.59
C TRP A 129 -19.06 8.61 2.36
N PHE A 130 -19.62 8.24 1.21
CA PHE A 130 -19.98 6.87 0.90
C PHE A 130 -18.76 5.97 0.66
N ILE A 131 -17.73 6.45 -0.05
CA ILE A 131 -16.53 5.65 -0.34
C ILE A 131 -15.80 5.26 0.95
N PRO A 132 -15.46 6.19 1.88
CA PRO A 132 -14.87 5.83 3.16
C PRO A 132 -15.75 4.90 4.00
N PHE A 133 -17.08 5.11 3.99
CA PHE A 133 -18.03 4.23 4.68
C PHE A 133 -17.99 2.79 4.15
N VAL A 134 -17.96 2.60 2.83
CA VAL A 134 -17.84 1.27 2.21
C VAL A 134 -16.52 0.60 2.59
N VAL A 135 -15.42 1.35 2.61
CA VAL A 135 -14.10 0.84 3.04
C VAL A 135 -14.12 0.44 4.51
N ASP A 136 -14.70 1.26 5.39
CA ASP A 136 -14.83 0.97 6.83
C ASP A 136 -15.73 -0.28 7.06
N MET A 137 -16.80 -0.42 6.29
CA MET A 137 -17.66 -1.62 6.32
C MET A 137 -16.89 -2.86 5.84
N ALA A 138 -16.16 -2.77 4.73
CA ALA A 138 -15.32 -3.88 4.23
C ALA A 138 -14.26 -4.29 5.26
N ALA A 139 -13.67 -3.33 5.97
CA ALA A 139 -12.74 -3.59 7.07
C ALA A 139 -13.42 -4.33 8.24
N ALA A 140 -14.63 -3.91 8.62
CA ALA A 140 -15.38 -4.55 9.70
C ALA A 140 -15.79 -5.99 9.34
N PHE A 141 -16.26 -6.22 8.10
CA PHE A 141 -16.65 -7.55 7.63
C PHE A 141 -15.46 -8.45 7.30
N GLY A 142 -14.28 -7.88 6.96
CA GLY A 142 -13.08 -8.63 6.62
C GLY A 142 -12.66 -9.65 7.69
N ARG A 143 -12.89 -9.32 8.98
CA ARG A 143 -12.61 -10.22 10.11
C ARG A 143 -13.47 -11.50 10.14
N PHE A 144 -14.62 -11.48 9.47
CA PHE A 144 -15.53 -12.63 9.44
C PHE A 144 -15.26 -13.57 8.27
N ARG A 145 -14.42 -13.19 7.30
CA ARG A 145 -14.06 -14.05 6.16
C ARG A 145 -13.36 -15.33 6.64
N PRO A 146 -13.74 -16.53 6.12
CA PRO A 146 -13.12 -17.80 6.53
C PRO A 146 -11.59 -17.81 6.44
N GLY A 147 -11.01 -17.25 5.37
CA GLY A 147 -9.54 -17.17 5.19
C GLY A 147 -8.81 -16.24 6.18
N ASN A 148 -9.55 -15.47 6.99
CA ASN A 148 -8.99 -14.61 8.04
C ASN A 148 -9.18 -15.22 9.45
N ARG A 149 -9.61 -16.48 9.53
CA ARG A 149 -9.81 -17.20 10.80
C ARG A 149 -8.89 -18.44 10.83
N SER A 150 -8.05 -18.52 11.82
CA SER A 150 -7.23 -19.69 12.11
C SER A 150 -6.87 -19.67 13.60
N PRO A 151 -6.76 -20.82 14.26
CA PRO A 151 -6.26 -20.92 15.63
C PRO A 151 -4.78 -20.48 15.74
N GLU A 152 -4.04 -20.44 14.64
CA GLU A 152 -2.64 -19.99 14.62
C GLU A 152 -2.48 -18.48 14.71
N TYR A 153 -3.56 -17.70 14.60
CA TYR A 153 -3.49 -16.25 14.63
C TYR A 153 -3.50 -15.72 16.07
N LEU A 154 -2.50 -14.91 16.41
CA LEU A 154 -2.30 -14.33 17.75
C LEU A 154 -3.23 -13.13 18.04
N GLY A 155 -3.98 -12.67 17.03
CA GLY A 155 -4.91 -11.55 17.21
C GLY A 155 -5.95 -11.45 16.09
N PRO A 156 -6.92 -10.52 16.19
CA PRO A 156 -7.99 -10.34 15.22
C PRO A 156 -7.48 -9.87 13.86
N TYR A 157 -8.22 -10.12 12.78
CA TYR A 157 -7.90 -9.53 11.49
C TYR A 157 -8.15 -8.01 11.52
N VAL A 158 -7.12 -7.26 11.11
CA VAL A 158 -7.18 -5.82 10.89
C VAL A 158 -6.88 -5.57 9.42
N MET A 159 -7.81 -4.96 8.69
CA MET A 159 -7.58 -4.60 7.29
C MET A 159 -6.54 -3.48 7.24
N MET A 160 -5.47 -3.70 6.48
CA MET A 160 -4.39 -2.74 6.26
C MET A 160 -4.18 -2.61 4.75
N PRO A 161 -4.62 -1.50 4.13
CA PRO A 161 -4.42 -1.27 2.71
C PRO A 161 -2.93 -1.24 2.35
N GLY A 162 -2.52 -1.98 1.30
CA GLY A 162 -1.14 -2.02 0.85
C GLY A 162 -0.54 -0.64 0.55
N ALA A 163 -1.38 0.29 0.10
CA ALA A 163 -1.00 1.68 -0.16
C ALA A 163 -0.61 2.49 1.09
N THR A 164 -0.80 1.97 2.30
CA THR A 164 -0.45 2.65 3.55
C THR A 164 -0.18 1.63 4.65
N VAL A 165 0.91 0.91 4.51
CA VAL A 165 1.37 -0.08 5.49
C VAL A 165 2.82 0.16 5.85
N ALA A 166 3.17 0.01 7.14
CA ALA A 166 4.55 0.02 7.58
C ALA A 166 4.81 -1.12 8.55
N VAL A 167 6.04 -1.64 8.56
CA VAL A 167 6.44 -2.82 9.33
C VAL A 167 7.91 -2.74 9.72
N THR A 168 8.27 -3.27 10.88
CA THR A 168 9.70 -3.40 11.24
C THR A 168 10.38 -4.42 10.33
N ALA A 169 11.66 -4.18 9.99
CA ALA A 169 12.44 -5.09 9.16
C ALA A 169 12.48 -6.51 9.75
N SER A 170 12.69 -6.61 11.06
CA SER A 170 12.71 -7.89 11.78
C SER A 170 11.39 -8.65 11.66
N LEU A 171 10.25 -7.99 11.84
CA LEU A 171 8.94 -8.64 11.67
C LEU A 171 8.69 -9.03 10.21
N TYR A 172 9.10 -8.18 9.24
CA TYR A 172 8.98 -8.49 7.82
C TYR A 172 9.68 -9.80 7.46
N GLU A 173 10.91 -9.99 7.94
CA GLU A 173 11.68 -11.22 7.72
C GLU A 173 11.05 -12.42 8.41
N ARG A 174 10.70 -12.31 9.71
CA ARG A 174 10.09 -13.39 10.49
C ARG A 174 8.74 -13.85 9.94
N SER A 175 7.96 -12.91 9.37
CA SER A 175 6.65 -13.23 8.79
C SER A 175 6.73 -13.80 7.37
N GLY A 176 7.89 -13.70 6.70
CA GLY A 176 8.08 -14.11 5.32
C GLY A 176 7.65 -13.06 4.29
N GLY A 177 7.32 -11.82 4.71
CA GLY A 177 7.07 -10.67 3.86
C GLY A 177 5.88 -10.78 2.91
N PHE A 178 5.87 -9.94 1.88
CA PHE A 178 4.85 -9.98 0.84
C PHE A 178 4.94 -11.26 -0.01
N PRO A 179 3.82 -11.84 -0.43
CA PRO A 179 3.85 -12.93 -1.41
C PRO A 179 4.32 -12.41 -2.77
N ARG A 180 5.14 -13.18 -3.46
CA ARG A 180 5.61 -12.86 -4.81
C ARG A 180 4.70 -13.48 -5.88
N THR A 181 3.40 -13.30 -5.72
CA THR A 181 2.36 -13.81 -6.62
C THR A 181 1.78 -12.68 -7.48
N ALA A 182 1.12 -13.02 -8.57
CA ALA A 182 0.35 -12.07 -9.34
C ALA A 182 -0.85 -11.56 -8.51
N ILE A 183 -1.34 -10.35 -8.81
CA ILE A 183 -2.45 -9.73 -8.06
C ILE A 183 -3.74 -10.56 -8.15
N GLU A 184 -3.91 -11.28 -9.24
CA GLU A 184 -5.04 -12.15 -9.51
C GLU A 184 -5.07 -13.39 -8.61
N GLU A 185 -3.91 -13.81 -8.08
CA GLU A 185 -3.80 -15.02 -7.26
C GLU A 185 -4.07 -14.77 -5.79
N THR A 186 -3.65 -13.63 -5.29
CA THR A 186 -3.72 -13.35 -3.83
C THR A 186 -3.71 -11.86 -3.57
N HIS A 187 -4.59 -11.40 -2.68
CA HIS A 187 -4.49 -10.06 -2.09
C HIS A 187 -3.22 -9.99 -1.24
N GLU A 188 -2.18 -9.37 -1.75
CA GLU A 188 -0.85 -9.36 -1.14
C GLU A 188 -0.85 -8.70 0.24
N ASP A 189 -1.66 -7.65 0.44
CA ASP A 189 -1.81 -6.96 1.72
C ASP A 189 -2.47 -7.86 2.78
N ARG A 190 -3.56 -8.56 2.43
CA ARG A 190 -4.21 -9.53 3.31
C ARG A 190 -3.29 -10.68 3.66
N ALA A 191 -2.52 -11.17 2.69
CA ALA A 191 -1.57 -12.25 2.90
C ALA A 191 -0.47 -11.83 3.88
N LEU A 192 0.10 -10.61 3.73
CA LEU A 192 1.08 -10.07 4.66
C LEU A 192 0.51 -9.96 6.08
N VAL A 193 -0.69 -9.36 6.23
CA VAL A 193 -1.34 -9.24 7.54
C VAL A 193 -1.53 -10.61 8.19
N ASN A 194 -2.00 -11.60 7.44
CA ASN A 194 -2.21 -12.96 7.97
C ASN A 194 -0.90 -13.67 8.33
N ARG A 195 0.20 -13.43 7.60
CA ARG A 195 1.54 -13.92 7.96
C ARG A 195 2.03 -13.28 9.26
N VAL A 196 1.90 -11.96 9.39
CA VAL A 196 2.27 -11.21 10.59
C VAL A 196 1.50 -11.70 11.81
N ARG A 197 0.20 -11.95 11.68
CA ARG A 197 -0.66 -12.44 12.77
C ARG A 197 -0.26 -13.82 13.33
N LYS A 198 0.52 -14.60 12.59
CA LYS A 198 1.10 -15.86 13.09
C LYS A 198 2.35 -15.63 13.95
N VAL A 199 2.93 -14.44 13.93
CA VAL A 199 4.23 -14.14 14.53
C VAL A 199 4.11 -13.20 15.72
N THR A 200 3.19 -12.23 15.67
CA THR A 200 3.02 -11.21 16.71
C THR A 200 1.57 -10.78 16.84
N SER A 201 1.21 -10.22 18.00
CA SER A 201 -0.01 -9.44 18.21
C SER A 201 0.24 -7.91 18.22
N ALA A 202 1.48 -7.46 18.05
CA ALA A 202 1.88 -6.05 18.05
C ALA A 202 1.66 -5.40 16.69
N TYR A 203 0.44 -5.47 16.16
CA TYR A 203 0.02 -4.82 14.92
C TYR A 203 -1.31 -4.10 15.11
N GLY A 204 -1.57 -3.08 14.31
CA GLY A 204 -2.81 -2.33 14.40
C GLY A 204 -3.01 -1.34 13.27
N SER A 205 -4.21 -0.76 13.19
CA SER A 205 -4.52 0.33 12.27
C SER A 205 -4.56 1.67 13.01
N ARG A 206 -4.03 2.71 12.36
CA ARG A 206 -3.98 4.09 12.88
C ARG A 206 -4.77 5.01 11.97
N ARG A 207 -5.75 5.70 12.54
CA ARG A 207 -6.59 6.66 11.79
C ARG A 207 -5.85 7.93 11.39
N ASP A 208 -4.76 8.26 12.06
CA ASP A 208 -3.89 9.41 11.81
C ASP A 208 -2.83 9.15 10.74
N VAL A 209 -2.56 7.89 10.37
CA VAL A 209 -1.71 7.50 9.24
C VAL A 209 -2.56 7.50 7.97
N VAL A 210 -2.56 8.59 7.22
CA VAL A 210 -3.51 8.82 6.11
C VAL A 210 -2.80 8.92 4.78
N VAL A 211 -3.35 8.24 3.78
CA VAL A 211 -2.97 8.33 2.37
C VAL A 211 -4.21 8.57 1.52
N PHE A 212 -4.10 9.43 0.51
CA PHE A 212 -5.15 9.66 -0.47
C PHE A 212 -4.86 8.83 -1.71
N GLY A 213 -5.72 7.86 -2.03
CA GLY A 213 -5.57 6.96 -3.18
C GLY A 213 -6.38 7.40 -4.38
N SER A 214 -5.89 7.09 -5.58
CA SER A 214 -6.57 7.37 -6.84
C SER A 214 -7.95 6.72 -6.90
N VAL A 215 -8.90 7.45 -7.44
CA VAL A 215 -10.28 6.97 -7.69
C VAL A 215 -10.51 6.58 -9.15
N ARG A 216 -9.45 6.51 -9.97
CA ARG A 216 -9.55 6.19 -11.41
C ARG A 216 -10.26 4.86 -11.67
N ARG A 217 -10.03 3.83 -10.83
CA ARG A 217 -10.74 2.54 -10.94
C ARG A 217 -12.25 2.71 -10.75
N LEU A 218 -12.65 3.49 -9.74
CA LEU A 218 -14.06 3.79 -9.52
C LEU A 218 -14.69 4.54 -10.71
N ARG A 219 -13.93 5.42 -11.36
CA ARG A 219 -14.37 6.15 -12.55
C ARG A 219 -14.44 5.27 -13.78
N ALA A 220 -13.48 4.35 -13.95
CA ALA A 220 -13.45 3.43 -15.09
C ALA A 220 -14.54 2.35 -15.01
N TYR A 221 -14.72 1.73 -13.84
CA TYR A 221 -15.59 0.56 -13.67
C TYR A 221 -16.93 0.86 -13.00
N GLY A 222 -17.12 2.07 -12.50
CA GLY A 222 -18.24 2.42 -11.63
C GLY A 222 -18.16 1.73 -10.27
N LEU A 223 -19.13 2.03 -9.38
CA LEU A 223 -19.13 1.47 -8.04
C LEU A 223 -19.31 -0.06 -8.03
N ALA A 224 -20.29 -0.55 -8.79
CA ALA A 224 -20.58 -1.99 -8.85
C ALA A 224 -19.40 -2.80 -9.42
N GLY A 225 -18.82 -2.34 -10.52
CA GLY A 225 -17.63 -2.96 -11.12
C GLY A 225 -16.41 -2.93 -10.22
N THR A 226 -16.20 -1.83 -9.50
CA THR A 226 -15.13 -1.71 -8.51
C THR A 226 -15.32 -2.71 -7.35
N LEU A 227 -16.53 -2.84 -6.82
CA LEU A 227 -16.84 -3.80 -5.77
C LEU A 227 -16.69 -5.24 -6.25
N ALA A 228 -17.13 -5.55 -7.47
CA ALA A 228 -16.94 -6.86 -8.10
C ALA A 228 -15.45 -7.18 -8.25
N TRP A 229 -14.62 -6.23 -8.68
CA TRP A 229 -13.17 -6.40 -8.77
C TRP A 229 -12.52 -6.68 -7.41
N TYR A 230 -12.95 -6.01 -6.35
CA TYR A 230 -12.45 -6.30 -4.99
C TYR A 230 -12.95 -7.64 -4.43
N ALA A 231 -14.10 -8.13 -4.90
CA ALA A 231 -14.64 -9.43 -4.51
C ALA A 231 -13.94 -10.57 -5.25
N ASP A 232 -13.69 -10.38 -6.55
CA ASP A 232 -13.06 -11.32 -7.45
C ASP A 232 -12.09 -10.59 -8.40
N HIS A 233 -10.79 -10.72 -8.15
CA HIS A 233 -9.74 -10.09 -8.97
C HIS A 233 -9.65 -10.64 -10.40
N HIS A 234 -10.36 -11.73 -10.72
CA HIS A 234 -10.50 -12.24 -12.09
C HIS A 234 -11.51 -11.42 -12.92
N TYR A 235 -12.35 -10.60 -12.26
CA TYR A 235 -13.24 -9.68 -12.96
C TYR A 235 -12.40 -8.60 -13.67
N ARG A 236 -12.35 -8.71 -14.98
CA ARG A 236 -11.70 -7.72 -15.87
C ARG A 236 -12.76 -7.16 -16.81
N PRO A 237 -13.19 -5.92 -16.64
CA PRO A 237 -13.96 -5.27 -17.69
C PRO A 237 -13.06 -5.05 -18.91
N ASP A 238 -13.54 -5.40 -20.10
CA ASP A 238 -12.79 -5.42 -21.37
C ASP A 238 -12.27 -4.05 -21.86
N VAL A 239 -12.46 -2.99 -21.10
CA VAL A 239 -12.36 -1.63 -21.62
C VAL A 239 -11.12 -0.86 -21.14
N ILE A 240 -10.58 -1.09 -19.94
CA ILE A 240 -9.43 -0.30 -19.44
C ILE A 240 -8.63 -1.12 -18.42
N ASP A 241 -7.32 -1.31 -18.66
CA ASP A 241 -6.40 -1.86 -17.67
C ASP A 241 -6.04 -0.76 -16.63
N VAL A 242 -6.85 -0.63 -15.61
CA VAL A 242 -6.60 0.23 -14.46
C VAL A 242 -6.06 -0.65 -13.33
N ARG A 243 -4.80 -1.02 -13.46
CA ARG A 243 -4.08 -1.78 -12.43
C ARG A 243 -3.46 -0.88 -11.41
#